data_f7534f3f32f7b3e61caf210c9c2e32e1
#
_entry.id   f7534f3f32f7b3e61caf210c9c2e32e1
#
_cell.length_a   1.000
_cell.length_b   1.000
_cell.length_c   1.000
_cell.angle_alpha   90.00
_cell.angle_beta   90.00
_cell.angle_gamma   90.00
#
_symmetry.space_group_name_H-M   'P 1'
#
loop_
_entity.id
_entity.type
_entity.pdbx_description
1 polymer ?
#
loop_
_entity_poly.entity_id
_entity_poly.type
_entity_poly.pdbx_seq_one_letter_code
_entity_poly.pdbx_strand_id
1 'polypeptide(L)'
;VSCLLMFATSNILIAQLCGPEEVTPYNIAYKYFSVITMGFTIVITPFWSAVTDALIKEDFLWIRKGIINMLKVWLFFLLCSLVMLFVASWVYSFWVNMSIPFYLSLLLFVYISIFNWNNMFAYFVNGMGKIRLQLYCSVISGGIFIPLAILLGQLWGLVGIIGSMCFSLLVSAVLM
;
A
#
# COMPACT_ATOMS: atom_id res chain seq x y z
N VAL A 1 -1.06 -10.27 -7.02
CA VAL A 1 -2.12 -10.20 -8.06
C VAL A 1 -3.18 -9.17 -7.68
N SER A 2 -3.80 -9.23 -6.49
CA SER A 2 -4.86 -8.30 -6.07
C SER A 2 -4.45 -6.83 -6.09
N CYS A 3 -3.23 -6.49 -5.70
CA CYS A 3 -2.73 -5.12 -5.74
C CYS A 3 -2.66 -4.56 -7.17
N LEU A 4 -2.22 -5.37 -8.14
CA LEU A 4 -2.19 -4.97 -9.56
C LEU A 4 -3.61 -4.77 -10.09
N LEU A 5 -4.54 -5.65 -9.74
CA LEU A 5 -5.94 -5.50 -10.10
C LEU A 5 -6.56 -4.25 -9.47
N MET A 6 -6.32 -3.99 -8.20
CA MET A 6 -6.79 -2.78 -7.51
C MET A 6 -6.25 -1.52 -8.19
N PHE A 7 -4.95 -1.49 -8.53
CA PHE A 7 -4.34 -0.35 -9.21
C PHE A 7 -4.90 -0.15 -10.63
N ALA A 8 -5.02 -1.22 -11.41
CA ALA A 8 -5.58 -1.15 -12.75
C ALA A 8 -7.06 -0.72 -12.73
N THR A 9 -7.85 -1.31 -11.82
CA THR A 9 -9.27 -0.96 -11.65
C THR A 9 -9.43 0.49 -11.17
N SER A 10 -8.59 0.97 -10.24
CA SER A 10 -8.66 2.36 -9.77
C SER A 10 -8.41 3.36 -10.90
N ASN A 11 -7.46 3.10 -11.81
CA ASN A 11 -7.23 3.95 -12.98
C ASN A 11 -8.46 4.03 -13.89
N ILE A 12 -9.11 2.89 -14.14
CA ILE A 12 -10.34 2.82 -14.95
C ILE A 12 -11.48 3.60 -14.28
N LEU A 13 -11.68 3.38 -12.97
CA LEU A 13 -12.72 4.07 -12.21
C LEU A 13 -12.49 5.58 -12.14
N ILE A 14 -11.25 6.02 -11.94
CA ILE A 14 -10.90 7.45 -11.95
C ILE A 14 -11.21 8.06 -13.32
N ALA A 15 -10.83 7.39 -14.41
CA ALA A 15 -11.10 7.87 -15.76
C ALA A 15 -12.60 7.98 -16.07
N GLN A 16 -13.41 7.04 -15.56
CA GLN A 16 -14.85 6.99 -15.82
C GLN A 16 -15.68 7.91 -14.91
N LEU A 17 -15.30 8.02 -13.63
CA LEU A 17 -16.10 8.75 -12.62
C LEU A 17 -15.60 10.19 -12.39
N CYS A 18 -14.29 10.42 -12.49
CA CYS A 18 -13.69 11.73 -12.21
C CYS A 18 -13.21 12.45 -13.48
N GLY A 19 -13.07 11.70 -14.59
CA GLY A 19 -12.55 12.20 -15.86
C GLY A 19 -11.08 11.81 -16.10
N PRO A 20 -10.66 11.71 -17.38
CA PRO A 20 -9.32 11.30 -17.76
C PRO A 20 -8.23 12.28 -17.29
N GLU A 21 -8.59 13.52 -17.00
CA GLU A 21 -7.69 14.59 -16.52
C GLU A 21 -7.13 14.27 -15.12
N GLU A 22 -7.92 13.62 -14.25
CA GLU A 22 -7.52 13.26 -12.89
C GLU A 22 -6.60 12.02 -12.83
N VAL A 23 -6.55 11.23 -13.89
CA VAL A 23 -5.70 10.03 -13.96
C VAL A 23 -4.21 10.39 -13.94
N THR A 24 -3.83 11.48 -14.60
CA THR A 24 -2.42 11.91 -14.70
C THR A 24 -1.87 12.37 -13.35
N PRO A 25 -2.50 13.31 -12.61
CA PRO A 25 -2.06 13.71 -11.27
C PRO A 25 -2.00 12.52 -10.29
N TYR A 26 -3.01 11.65 -10.33
CA TYR A 26 -3.04 10.44 -9.51
C TYR A 26 -1.83 9.52 -9.78
N ASN A 27 -1.54 9.23 -11.04
CA ASN A 27 -0.42 8.35 -11.41
C ASN A 27 0.95 8.95 -11.06
N ILE A 28 1.13 10.25 -11.23
CA ILE A 28 2.37 10.94 -10.85
C ILE A 28 2.58 10.83 -9.34
N ALA A 29 1.58 11.19 -8.55
CA ALA A 29 1.66 11.11 -7.10
C ALA A 29 1.82 9.67 -6.62
N TYR A 30 1.12 8.70 -7.22
CA TYR A 30 1.29 7.28 -6.91
C TYR A 30 2.72 6.79 -7.19
N LYS A 31 3.29 7.11 -8.35
CA LYS A 31 4.68 6.75 -8.69
C LYS A 31 5.68 7.38 -7.73
N TYR A 32 5.48 8.63 -7.36
CA TYR A 32 6.32 9.33 -6.40
C TYR A 32 6.38 8.58 -5.06
N PHE A 33 5.23 8.28 -4.45
CA PHE A 33 5.19 7.54 -3.19
C PHE A 33 5.55 6.06 -3.32
N SER A 34 5.39 5.44 -4.50
CA SER A 34 5.75 4.03 -4.72
C SER A 34 7.24 3.74 -4.55
N VAL A 35 8.11 4.75 -4.65
CA VAL A 35 9.55 4.65 -4.37
C VAL A 35 9.79 4.14 -2.93
N ILE A 36 8.98 4.61 -1.98
CA ILE A 36 9.00 4.12 -0.58
C ILE A 36 8.69 2.63 -0.51
N THR A 37 7.66 2.18 -1.23
CA THR A 37 7.30 0.76 -1.28
C THR A 37 8.40 -0.09 -1.91
N MET A 38 9.06 0.40 -2.96
CA MET A 38 10.20 -0.30 -3.58
C MET A 38 11.34 -0.48 -2.59
N GLY A 39 11.74 0.60 -1.91
CA GLY A 39 12.80 0.54 -0.88
C GLY A 39 12.40 -0.39 0.28
N PHE A 40 11.18 -0.28 0.77
CA PHE A 40 10.65 -1.15 1.83
C PHE A 40 10.67 -2.62 1.43
N THR A 41 10.24 -2.94 0.21
CA THR A 41 10.19 -4.31 -0.30
C THR A 41 11.59 -4.93 -0.41
N ILE A 42 12.59 -4.17 -0.87
CA ILE A 42 13.98 -4.64 -0.93
C ILE A 42 14.48 -5.06 0.46
N VAL A 43 14.19 -4.25 1.48
CA VAL A 43 14.63 -4.52 2.86
C VAL A 43 13.88 -5.68 3.48
N ILE A 44 12.58 -5.84 3.19
CA ILE A 44 11.73 -6.84 3.86
C ILE A 44 11.77 -8.22 3.18
N THR A 45 12.13 -8.30 1.91
CA THR A 45 12.17 -9.56 1.14
C THR A 45 13.00 -10.67 1.80
N PRO A 46 14.21 -10.42 2.35
CA PRO A 46 14.98 -11.47 3.03
C PRO A 46 14.31 -12.03 4.28
N PHE A 47 13.36 -11.29 4.88
CA PHE A 47 12.65 -11.78 6.08
C PHE A 47 11.77 -13.00 5.80
N TRP A 48 11.28 -13.18 4.58
CA TRP A 48 10.52 -14.37 4.22
C TRP A 48 11.33 -15.65 4.49
N SER A 49 12.52 -15.77 3.91
CA SER A 49 13.38 -16.94 4.10
C SER A 49 13.85 -17.08 5.55
N ALA A 50 14.18 -15.97 6.20
CA ALA A 50 14.64 -15.96 7.59
C ALA A 50 13.55 -16.43 8.57
N VAL A 51 12.27 -16.07 8.34
CA VAL A 51 11.12 -16.58 9.13
C VAL A 51 10.94 -18.08 8.92
N THR A 52 11.06 -18.55 7.67
CA THR A 52 10.97 -19.99 7.36
C THR A 52 12.08 -20.78 8.09
N ASP A 53 13.32 -20.31 8.05
CA ASP A 53 14.44 -20.95 8.75
C ASP A 53 14.26 -20.96 10.27
N ALA A 54 13.78 -19.85 10.84
CA ALA A 54 13.52 -19.77 12.28
C ALA A 54 12.41 -20.71 12.73
N LEU A 55 11.37 -20.90 11.90
CA LEU A 55 10.30 -21.87 12.18
C LEU A 55 10.79 -23.31 12.15
N ILE A 56 11.63 -23.68 11.18
CA ILE A 56 12.22 -25.03 11.09
C ILE A 56 13.09 -25.32 12.32
N LYS A 57 13.77 -24.29 12.86
CA LYS A 57 14.62 -24.38 14.05
C LYS A 57 13.86 -24.21 15.38
N GLU A 58 12.54 -23.98 15.31
CA GLU A 58 11.68 -23.69 16.47
C GLU A 58 12.16 -22.49 17.31
N ASP A 59 12.88 -21.53 16.69
CA ASP A 59 13.40 -20.32 17.35
C ASP A 59 12.31 -19.23 17.42
N PHE A 60 11.36 -19.41 18.31
CA PHE A 60 10.28 -18.42 18.54
C PHE A 60 10.80 -17.09 19.12
N LEU A 61 11.95 -17.09 19.80
CA LEU A 61 12.56 -15.87 20.31
C LEU A 61 13.06 -14.99 19.16
N TRP A 62 13.69 -15.61 18.16
CA TRP A 62 14.10 -14.91 16.94
C TRP A 62 12.90 -14.35 16.18
N ILE A 63 11.83 -15.13 16.04
CA ILE A 63 10.59 -14.69 15.36
C ILE A 63 10.02 -13.44 16.03
N ARG A 64 9.91 -13.43 17.36
CA ARG A 64 9.44 -12.24 18.11
C ARG A 64 10.33 -11.01 17.90
N LYS A 65 11.64 -11.17 17.96
CA LYS A 65 12.60 -10.10 17.67
C LYS A 65 12.50 -9.61 16.23
N GLY A 66 12.30 -10.55 15.29
CA GLY A 66 12.10 -10.27 13.87
C GLY A 66 10.91 -9.35 13.62
N ILE A 67 9.75 -9.64 14.24
CA ILE A 67 8.56 -8.79 14.13
C ILE A 67 8.84 -7.36 14.65
N ILE A 68 9.51 -7.24 15.80
CA ILE A 68 9.85 -5.92 16.37
C ILE A 68 10.80 -5.16 15.43
N ASN A 69 11.76 -5.83 14.82
CA ASN A 69 12.67 -5.21 13.86
C ASN A 69 11.94 -4.79 12.58
N MET A 70 11.01 -5.61 12.08
CA MET A 70 10.15 -5.25 10.95
C MET A 70 9.30 -4.00 11.24
N LEU A 71 8.75 -3.89 12.45
CA LEU A 71 8.02 -2.70 12.88
C LEU A 71 8.90 -1.44 12.88
N LYS A 72 10.16 -1.55 13.31
CA LYS A 72 11.12 -0.43 13.27
C LYS A 72 11.44 -0.03 11.82
N VAL A 73 11.61 -1.00 10.93
CA VAL A 73 11.82 -0.74 9.50
C VAL A 73 10.60 -0.06 8.90
N TRP A 74 9.40 -0.54 9.19
CA TRP A 74 8.16 0.10 8.73
C TRP A 74 8.05 1.54 9.24
N LEU A 75 8.34 1.78 10.52
CA LEU A 75 8.31 3.13 11.11
C LEU A 75 9.34 4.05 10.45
N PHE A 76 10.53 3.55 10.14
CA PHE A 76 11.54 4.32 9.41
C PHE A 76 11.02 4.75 8.02
N PHE A 77 10.44 3.82 7.25
CA PHE A 77 9.88 4.14 5.93
C PHE A 77 8.63 5.04 6.02
N LEU A 78 7.86 4.93 7.10
CA LEU A 78 6.75 5.85 7.39
C LEU A 78 7.27 7.28 7.60
N LEU A 79 8.34 7.46 8.36
CA LEU A 79 8.98 8.77 8.55
C LEU A 79 9.55 9.32 7.24
N CYS A 80 10.21 8.48 6.44
CA CYS A 80 10.67 8.88 5.11
C CYS A 80 9.52 9.33 4.21
N SER A 81 8.39 8.61 4.19
CA SER A 81 7.22 8.98 3.40
C SER A 81 6.57 10.28 3.91
N LEU A 82 6.63 10.54 5.21
CA LEU A 82 6.17 11.79 5.79
C LEU A 82 7.03 12.97 5.33
N VAL A 83 8.35 12.83 5.31
CA VAL A 83 9.25 13.85 4.75
C VAL A 83 8.95 14.07 3.26
N MET A 84 8.75 13.00 2.49
CA MET A 84 8.36 13.09 1.09
C MET A 84 7.05 13.84 0.90
N LEU A 85 6.07 13.70 1.80
CA LEU A 85 4.79 14.43 1.74
C LEU A 85 5.01 15.95 1.82
N PHE A 86 5.88 16.43 2.71
CA PHE A 86 6.16 17.88 2.84
C PHE A 86 6.91 18.44 1.64
N VAL A 87 7.77 17.64 1.02
CA VAL A 87 8.58 18.06 -0.14
C VAL A 87 7.83 17.82 -1.47
N ALA A 88 6.72 17.09 -1.46
CA ALA A 88 6.00 16.64 -2.63
C ALA A 88 5.66 17.76 -3.63
N SER A 89 5.10 18.88 -3.15
CA SER A 89 4.70 20.01 -4.01
C SER A 89 5.89 20.61 -4.78
N TRP A 90 7.06 20.69 -4.12
CA TRP A 90 8.27 21.18 -4.74
C TRP A 90 8.81 20.20 -5.80
N VAL A 91 8.78 18.91 -5.50
CA VAL A 91 9.21 17.84 -6.44
C VAL A 91 8.30 17.81 -7.67
N TYR A 92 6.98 17.91 -7.51
CA TYR A 92 6.04 17.88 -8.64
C TYR A 92 6.23 19.08 -9.56
N SER A 93 6.42 20.28 -9.01
CA SER A 93 6.67 21.47 -9.82
C SER A 93 8.00 21.40 -10.56
N PHE A 94 9.04 20.83 -9.94
CA PHE A 94 10.36 20.69 -10.56
C PHE A 94 10.41 19.55 -11.61
N TRP A 95 9.78 18.40 -11.32
CA TRP A 95 9.90 17.19 -12.15
C TRP A 95 8.92 17.17 -13.32
N VAL A 96 7.68 17.57 -13.10
CA VAL A 96 6.58 17.40 -14.06
C VAL A 96 5.97 18.74 -14.47
N ASN A 97 6.38 19.82 -13.82
CA ASN A 97 5.84 21.18 -14.01
C ASN A 97 4.30 21.23 -13.83
N MET A 98 3.77 20.41 -12.92
CA MET A 98 2.35 20.33 -12.60
C MET A 98 2.11 20.62 -11.11
N SER A 99 1.03 21.34 -10.82
CA SER A 99 0.55 21.53 -9.45
C SER A 99 -0.42 20.42 -9.07
N ILE A 100 0.03 19.49 -8.21
CA ILE A 100 -0.82 18.42 -7.68
C ILE A 100 -1.38 18.87 -6.32
N PRO A 101 -2.70 18.77 -6.09
CA PRO A 101 -3.31 19.17 -4.84
C PRO A 101 -2.73 18.39 -3.64
N PHE A 102 -2.50 19.09 -2.53
CA PHE A 102 -1.91 18.49 -1.32
C PHE A 102 -2.75 17.34 -0.76
N TYR A 103 -4.10 17.44 -0.85
CA TYR A 103 -4.98 16.38 -0.36
C TYR A 103 -4.75 15.04 -1.07
N LEU A 104 -4.39 15.05 -2.36
CA LEU A 104 -4.09 13.84 -3.12
C LEU A 104 -2.80 13.18 -2.63
N SER A 105 -1.77 13.99 -2.38
CA SER A 105 -0.51 13.51 -1.80
C SER A 105 -0.73 12.93 -0.39
N LEU A 106 -1.57 13.57 0.43
CA LEU A 106 -1.91 13.08 1.76
C LEU A 106 -2.64 11.73 1.71
N LEU A 107 -3.63 11.58 0.83
CA LEU A 107 -4.35 10.32 0.65
C LEU A 107 -3.43 9.18 0.20
N LEU A 108 -2.51 9.47 -0.73
CA LEU A 108 -1.55 8.48 -1.20
C LEU A 108 -0.48 8.15 -0.17
N PHE A 109 -0.05 9.11 0.64
CA PHE A 109 0.79 8.86 1.81
C PHE A 109 0.12 7.86 2.77
N VAL A 110 -1.16 8.08 3.11
CA VAL A 110 -1.92 7.16 3.98
C VAL A 110 -2.06 5.79 3.33
N TYR A 111 -2.42 5.74 2.05
CA TYR A 111 -2.53 4.50 1.29
C TYR A 111 -1.23 3.69 1.28
N ILE A 112 -0.10 4.30 0.95
CA ILE A 112 1.21 3.63 0.89
C ILE A 112 1.65 3.16 2.29
N SER A 113 1.34 3.93 3.34
CA SER A 113 1.64 3.55 4.72
C SER A 113 0.89 2.27 5.14
N ILE A 114 -0.42 2.20 4.84
CA ILE A 114 -1.25 1.02 5.09
C ILE A 114 -0.80 -0.15 4.20
N PHE A 115 -0.46 0.12 2.94
CA PHE A 115 -0.01 -0.89 2.00
C PHE A 115 1.30 -1.56 2.46
N ASN A 116 2.29 -0.78 2.91
CA ASN A 116 3.54 -1.31 3.44
C ASN A 116 3.32 -2.07 4.76
N TRP A 117 2.38 -1.63 5.61
CA TRP A 117 1.94 -2.38 6.79
C TRP A 117 1.41 -3.76 6.40
N ASN A 118 0.49 -3.84 5.44
CA ASN A 118 -0.02 -5.10 4.92
C ASN A 118 1.07 -5.99 4.35
N ASN A 119 1.98 -5.43 3.56
CA ASN A 119 3.10 -6.16 2.99
C ASN A 119 3.97 -6.81 4.08
N MET A 120 4.25 -6.11 5.18
CA MET A 120 5.02 -6.64 6.29
C MET A 120 4.42 -7.93 6.82
N PHE A 121 3.10 -7.94 7.10
CA PHE A 121 2.41 -9.14 7.57
C PHE A 121 2.30 -10.22 6.50
N ALA A 122 2.09 -9.85 5.24
CA ALA A 122 2.04 -10.79 4.13
C ALA A 122 3.36 -11.56 3.98
N TYR A 123 4.52 -10.90 4.07
CA TYR A 123 5.82 -11.56 4.05
C TYR A 123 6.01 -12.51 5.24
N PHE A 124 5.53 -12.11 6.42
CA PHE A 124 5.58 -12.95 7.61
C PHE A 124 4.69 -14.19 7.48
N VAL A 125 3.44 -14.03 7.05
CA VAL A 125 2.48 -15.14 6.82
C VAL A 125 2.99 -16.11 5.75
N ASN A 126 3.62 -15.57 4.69
CA ASN A 126 4.24 -16.37 3.64
C ASN A 126 5.44 -17.17 4.16
N GLY A 127 6.27 -16.54 5.03
CA GLY A 127 7.37 -17.22 5.71
C GLY A 127 6.92 -18.37 6.59
N MET A 128 5.71 -18.27 7.17
CA MET A 128 5.08 -19.37 7.92
C MET A 128 4.45 -20.46 7.02
N GLY A 129 4.55 -20.34 5.70
CA GLY A 129 3.94 -21.29 4.75
C GLY A 129 2.41 -21.18 4.61
N LYS A 130 1.76 -20.19 5.23
CA LYS A 130 0.31 -20.00 5.20
C LYS A 130 -0.18 -19.18 4.01
N ILE A 131 0.32 -19.45 2.81
CA ILE A 131 0.03 -18.71 1.57
C ILE A 131 -1.47 -18.67 1.24
N ARG A 132 -2.22 -19.73 1.61
CA ARG A 132 -3.67 -19.78 1.39
C ARG A 132 -4.42 -18.68 2.15
N LEU A 133 -3.97 -18.35 3.37
CA LEU A 133 -4.57 -17.28 4.16
C LEU A 133 -4.44 -15.94 3.43
N GLN A 134 -3.23 -15.63 2.95
CA GLN A 134 -2.99 -14.42 2.17
C GLN A 134 -3.85 -14.37 0.89
N LEU A 135 -4.04 -15.50 0.21
CA LEU A 135 -4.89 -15.58 -0.97
C LEU A 135 -6.34 -15.23 -0.63
N TYR A 136 -6.91 -15.82 0.42
CA TYR A 136 -8.28 -15.51 0.86
C TYR A 136 -8.44 -14.03 1.25
N CYS A 137 -7.53 -13.48 2.06
CA CYS A 137 -7.53 -12.07 2.42
C CYS A 137 -7.47 -11.17 1.19
N SER A 138 -6.66 -11.54 0.20
CA SER A 138 -6.52 -10.79 -1.05
C SER A 138 -7.78 -10.83 -1.91
N VAL A 139 -8.46 -11.98 -2.01
CA VAL A 139 -9.71 -12.12 -2.76
C VAL A 139 -10.84 -11.34 -2.09
N ILE A 140 -10.96 -11.44 -0.77
CA ILE A 140 -11.97 -10.71 0.02
C ILE A 140 -11.76 -9.20 -0.14
N SER A 141 -10.53 -8.72 0.06
CA SER A 141 -10.24 -7.28 -0.05
C SER A 141 -10.46 -6.75 -1.48
N GLY A 142 -10.09 -7.52 -2.52
CA GLY A 142 -10.36 -7.16 -3.91
C GLY A 142 -11.85 -7.15 -4.24
N GLY A 143 -12.62 -8.12 -3.70
CA GLY A 143 -14.06 -8.19 -3.86
C GLY A 143 -14.82 -7.05 -3.18
N ILE A 144 -14.35 -6.59 -2.01
CA ILE A 144 -14.93 -5.44 -1.29
C ILE A 144 -14.54 -4.13 -1.98
N PHE A 145 -13.33 -4.04 -2.52
CA PHE A 145 -12.81 -2.82 -3.14
C PHE A 145 -13.70 -2.33 -4.29
N ILE A 146 -14.07 -3.18 -5.23
CA ILE A 146 -14.77 -2.78 -6.46
C ILE A 146 -16.11 -2.10 -6.16
N PRO A 147 -17.07 -2.72 -5.42
CA PRO A 147 -18.34 -2.09 -5.14
C PRO A 147 -18.20 -0.84 -4.27
N LEU A 148 -17.25 -0.86 -3.32
CA LEU A 148 -17.01 0.28 -2.46
C LEU A 148 -16.40 1.46 -3.23
N ALA A 149 -15.48 1.19 -4.17
CA ALA A 149 -14.86 2.21 -5.01
C ALA A 149 -15.87 2.86 -5.97
N ILE A 150 -16.84 2.11 -6.49
CA ILE A 150 -17.92 2.65 -7.32
C ILE A 150 -18.83 3.55 -6.47
N LEU A 151 -19.29 3.07 -5.30
CA LEU A 151 -20.18 3.83 -4.43
C LEU A 151 -19.52 5.11 -3.90
N LEU A 152 -18.33 5.00 -3.31
CA LEU A 152 -17.63 6.16 -2.76
C LEU A 152 -17.06 7.06 -3.86
N GLY A 153 -16.71 6.50 -5.01
CA GLY A 153 -16.27 7.27 -6.16
C GLY A 153 -17.36 8.16 -6.74
N GLN A 154 -18.62 7.69 -6.76
CA GLN A 154 -19.77 8.51 -7.17
C GLN A 154 -20.09 9.63 -6.17
N LEU A 155 -19.88 9.40 -4.86
CA LEU A 155 -20.19 10.38 -3.82
C LEU A 155 -19.06 11.41 -3.62
N TRP A 156 -17.81 10.97 -3.61
CA TRP A 156 -16.65 11.77 -3.23
C TRP A 156 -15.54 11.81 -4.28
N GLY A 157 -15.80 11.32 -5.49
CA GLY A 157 -14.85 11.33 -6.60
C GLY A 157 -13.55 10.61 -6.25
N LEU A 158 -12.42 11.23 -6.59
CA LEU A 158 -11.07 10.68 -6.39
C LEU A 158 -10.78 10.29 -4.93
N VAL A 159 -11.24 11.12 -3.98
CA VAL A 159 -11.09 10.86 -2.53
C VAL A 159 -11.78 9.56 -2.13
N GLY A 160 -12.99 9.33 -2.67
CA GLY A 160 -13.76 8.11 -2.42
C GLY A 160 -13.07 6.85 -2.95
N ILE A 161 -12.48 6.93 -4.14
CA ILE A 161 -11.77 5.78 -4.75
C ILE A 161 -10.52 5.44 -3.92
N ILE A 162 -9.68 6.41 -3.56
CA ILE A 162 -8.49 6.15 -2.74
C ILE A 162 -8.88 5.71 -1.33
N GLY A 163 -9.93 6.31 -0.75
CA GLY A 163 -10.48 5.90 0.55
C GLY A 163 -10.95 4.45 0.55
N SER A 164 -11.57 3.97 -0.52
CA SER A 164 -11.98 2.57 -0.67
C SER A 164 -10.78 1.62 -0.77
N MET A 165 -9.68 2.05 -1.42
CA MET A 165 -8.42 1.30 -1.43
C MET A 165 -7.84 1.15 -0.01
N CYS A 166 -7.79 2.24 0.75
CA CYS A 166 -7.32 2.23 2.14
C CYS A 166 -8.19 1.31 3.01
N PHE A 167 -9.51 1.42 2.90
CA PHE A 167 -10.44 0.59 3.67
C PHE A 167 -10.28 -0.90 3.35
N SER A 168 -10.19 -1.24 2.08
CA SER A 168 -10.00 -2.62 1.63
C SER A 168 -8.68 -3.23 2.15
N LEU A 169 -7.61 -2.44 2.19
CA LEU A 169 -6.34 -2.85 2.77
C LEU A 169 -6.42 -3.01 4.30
N LEU A 170 -7.15 -2.15 5.01
CA LEU A 170 -7.38 -2.30 6.44
C LEU A 170 -8.14 -3.58 6.77
N VAL A 171 -9.16 -3.92 5.98
CA VAL A 171 -9.86 -5.21 6.12
C VAL A 171 -8.90 -6.37 5.92
N SER A 172 -8.02 -6.31 4.91
CA SER A 172 -6.98 -7.33 4.71
C SER A 172 -6.02 -7.43 5.90
N ALA A 173 -5.62 -6.30 6.48
CA ALA A 173 -4.71 -6.25 7.64
C ALA A 173 -5.32 -6.87 8.90
N VAL A 174 -6.63 -6.71 9.10
CA VAL A 174 -7.34 -7.29 10.26
C VAL A 174 -7.55 -8.80 10.10
N LEU A 175 -7.68 -9.28 8.88
CA LEU A 175 -7.88 -10.70 8.58
C LEU A 175 -6.56 -11.51 8.58
N MET A 176 -5.40 -10.88 8.50
CA MET A 176 -4.06 -11.48 8.57
C MET A 176 -3.57 -11.61 10.03
#